data_b6d9ad7981cc05ad2322106f06c87b26
#
_entry.id   b6d9ad7981cc05ad2322106f06c87b26
#
_cell.length_a   1.000
_cell.length_b   1.000
_cell.length_c   1.000
_cell.angle_alpha   90.00
_cell.angle_beta   90.00
_cell.angle_gamma   90.00
#
_symmetry.space_group_name_H-M   'P 1'
#
loop_
_entity.id
_entity.type
_entity.pdbx_description
1 polymer ?
#
loop_
_entity_poly.entity_id
_entity_poly.type
_entity_poly.pdbx_seq_one_letter_code
_entity_poly.pdbx_strand_id
1 'polypeptide(L)'
;EDASLTLHNASTELMAQLKQTAKVLKQVEFTFDDQTDGTLISVKGMSAHSSEPESGVNAIAYLAELFKAVELENNSDGQLIKFVNQLIGLDIHGKQFGDIAYKHDFMGPMTVAPTVIERDGNNLTLAVNARRPMGKEADLLKQQINSALTQWQADNKVTLANVKTTIGTPMLLDDAPHAQKLLDIFKHFTGDQDADFVSIGGGTNAKLFDNAVSFGPSMPGKRYTGHSEHEFITLEQLALNL
;
A
#
# COMPACT_ATOMS: atom_id res chain seq x y z
N GLU A 1 -0.42 -0.71 10.08
CA GLU A 1 -1.44 -1.54 10.71
C GLU A 1 -2.40 -0.68 11.52
N ASP A 2 -1.91 0.23 12.34
CA ASP A 2 -2.71 1.11 13.18
C ASP A 2 -2.56 2.57 12.77
N ALA A 3 -3.62 3.35 12.92
CA ALA A 3 -3.57 4.81 12.75
C ALA A 3 -4.48 5.47 13.79
N SER A 4 -4.10 6.66 14.25
CA SER A 4 -4.89 7.40 15.22
C SER A 4 -4.74 8.90 15.05
N LEU A 5 -5.72 9.64 15.54
CA LEU A 5 -5.67 11.08 15.70
C LEU A 5 -6.48 11.51 16.95
N THR A 6 -6.13 12.65 17.52
CA THR A 6 -6.93 13.28 18.57
C THR A 6 -7.75 14.41 17.96
N LEU A 7 -9.07 14.34 18.13
CA LEU A 7 -10.00 15.36 17.69
C LEU A 7 -10.34 16.28 18.86
N HIS A 8 -9.88 17.53 18.80
CA HIS A 8 -10.12 18.54 19.83
C HIS A 8 -11.42 19.29 19.57
N ASN A 9 -12.14 19.62 20.62
CA ASN A 9 -13.35 20.48 20.58
C ASN A 9 -14.44 20.02 19.60
N ALA A 10 -14.58 18.70 19.39
CA ALA A 10 -15.61 18.16 18.51
C ALA A 10 -17.02 18.42 19.08
N SER A 11 -17.94 18.85 18.21
CA SER A 11 -19.36 18.93 18.61
C SER A 11 -19.97 17.54 18.80
N THR A 12 -21.02 17.46 19.59
CA THR A 12 -21.78 16.21 19.78
C THR A 12 -22.31 15.66 18.45
N GLU A 13 -22.73 16.55 17.55
CA GLU A 13 -23.25 16.21 16.23
C GLU A 13 -22.15 15.59 15.36
N LEU A 14 -20.97 16.18 15.33
CA LEU A 14 -19.81 15.65 14.61
C LEU A 14 -19.42 14.27 15.13
N MET A 15 -19.34 14.10 16.46
CA MET A 15 -19.03 12.82 17.06
C MET A 15 -20.07 11.75 16.72
N ALA A 16 -21.36 12.12 16.71
CA ALA A 16 -22.42 11.20 16.30
C ALA A 16 -22.30 10.81 14.83
N GLN A 17 -21.99 11.74 13.95
CA GLN A 17 -21.74 11.51 12.52
C GLN A 17 -20.55 10.55 12.32
N LEU A 18 -19.40 10.80 12.98
CA LEU A 18 -18.22 9.96 12.87
C LEU A 18 -18.49 8.53 13.39
N LYS A 19 -19.14 8.40 14.54
CA LYS A 19 -19.54 7.08 15.09
C LYS A 19 -20.51 6.33 14.17
N GLN A 20 -21.38 7.06 13.45
CA GLN A 20 -22.28 6.45 12.46
C GLN A 20 -21.51 6.02 11.19
N THR A 21 -20.58 6.83 10.71
CA THR A 21 -19.71 6.49 9.56
C THR A 21 -18.84 5.27 9.90
N ALA A 22 -18.25 5.22 11.09
CA ALA A 22 -17.47 4.08 11.56
C ALA A 22 -18.24 2.75 11.50
N LYS A 23 -19.54 2.74 11.79
CA LYS A 23 -20.40 1.54 11.71
C LYS A 23 -20.57 1.02 10.28
N VAL A 24 -20.42 1.87 9.28
CA VAL A 24 -20.53 1.50 7.86
C VAL A 24 -19.21 0.92 7.34
N LEU A 25 -18.09 1.38 7.87
CA LEU A 25 -16.74 0.95 7.48
C LEU A 25 -16.34 -0.36 8.19
N LYS A 26 -17.01 -1.47 7.84
CA LYS A 26 -16.95 -2.75 8.54
C LYS A 26 -15.62 -3.52 8.42
N GLN A 27 -14.69 -3.08 7.57
CA GLN A 27 -13.42 -3.77 7.35
C GLN A 27 -12.35 -3.44 8.40
N VAL A 28 -12.63 -2.47 9.25
CA VAL A 28 -11.74 -2.02 10.33
C VAL A 28 -12.52 -1.86 11.63
N GLU A 29 -11.78 -1.85 12.73
CA GLU A 29 -12.31 -1.52 14.05
C GLU A 29 -11.91 -0.09 14.41
N PHE A 30 -12.89 0.75 14.74
CA PHE A 30 -12.67 2.10 15.26
C PHE A 30 -12.92 2.14 16.76
N THR A 31 -12.03 2.79 17.50
CA THR A 31 -12.26 3.15 18.90
C THR A 31 -12.32 4.66 19.06
N PHE A 32 -13.09 5.12 20.04
CA PHE A 32 -13.31 6.53 20.37
C PHE A 32 -13.13 6.68 21.88
N ASP A 33 -11.97 7.13 22.30
CA ASP A 33 -11.59 7.23 23.71
C ASP A 33 -11.56 8.69 24.14
N ASP A 34 -12.49 9.09 24.99
CA ASP A 34 -12.56 10.45 25.52
C ASP A 34 -11.39 10.72 26.46
N GLN A 35 -10.63 11.78 26.15
CA GLN A 35 -9.47 12.24 26.91
C GLN A 35 -9.72 13.65 27.45
N THR A 36 -8.81 14.16 28.28
CA THR A 36 -8.94 15.48 28.91
C THR A 36 -9.01 16.62 27.89
N ASP A 37 -8.35 16.49 26.76
CA ASP A 37 -8.18 17.53 25.74
C ASP A 37 -8.85 17.19 24.40
N GLY A 38 -9.63 16.11 24.33
CA GLY A 38 -10.34 15.71 23.11
C GLY A 38 -10.73 14.27 23.10
N THR A 39 -11.09 13.74 21.93
CA THR A 39 -11.36 12.33 21.73
C THR A 39 -10.28 11.71 20.86
N LEU A 40 -9.58 10.71 21.36
CA LEU A 40 -8.65 9.89 20.57
C LEU A 40 -9.48 8.92 19.72
N ILE A 41 -9.32 9.04 18.43
CA ILE A 41 -9.92 8.12 17.44
C ILE A 41 -8.80 7.23 16.93
N SER A 42 -8.92 5.92 17.14
CA SER A 42 -7.97 4.94 16.65
C SER A 42 -8.66 3.97 15.71
N VAL A 43 -7.93 3.51 14.72
CA VAL A 43 -8.40 2.52 13.77
C VAL A 43 -7.37 1.41 13.66
N LYS A 44 -7.85 0.18 13.77
CA LYS A 44 -7.05 -1.02 13.58
C LYS A 44 -7.40 -1.67 12.25
N GLY A 45 -6.39 -1.77 11.39
CA GLY A 45 -6.47 -2.45 10.11
C GLY A 45 -5.85 -3.85 10.17
N MET A 46 -5.42 -4.33 9.02
CA MET A 46 -4.73 -5.60 8.87
C MET A 46 -3.47 -5.40 8.04
N SER A 47 -2.33 -5.77 8.59
CA SER A 47 -1.04 -5.65 7.93
C SER A 47 -0.96 -6.56 6.70
N ALA A 48 -0.41 -6.02 5.61
CA ALA A 48 -0.08 -6.78 4.42
C ALA A 48 1.18 -6.21 3.76
N HIS A 49 1.83 -7.02 2.95
CA HIS A 49 2.93 -6.50 2.15
C HIS A 49 2.42 -5.46 1.14
N SER A 50 3.16 -4.38 0.93
CA SER A 50 2.73 -3.27 0.05
C SER A 50 2.55 -3.64 -1.43
N SER A 51 3.01 -4.82 -1.84
CA SER A 51 2.75 -5.37 -3.16
C SER A 51 1.47 -6.20 -3.27
N GLU A 52 0.89 -6.56 -2.13
CA GLU A 52 -0.34 -7.35 -2.01
C GLU A 52 -1.33 -6.64 -1.08
N PRO A 53 -1.65 -5.36 -1.36
CA PRO A 53 -2.48 -4.54 -0.48
C PRO A 53 -3.90 -5.10 -0.33
N GLU A 54 -4.37 -5.91 -1.26
CA GLU A 54 -5.65 -6.63 -1.21
C GLU A 54 -5.72 -7.68 -0.09
N SER A 55 -4.56 -8.15 0.39
CA SER A 55 -4.46 -9.09 1.52
C SER A 55 -4.53 -8.40 2.88
N GLY A 56 -4.60 -7.08 2.90
CA GLY A 56 -4.62 -6.27 4.11
C GLY A 56 -5.73 -5.24 4.13
N VAL A 57 -5.74 -4.42 5.20
CA VAL A 57 -6.64 -3.28 5.35
C VAL A 57 -5.85 -2.09 5.88
N ASN A 58 -5.73 -1.04 5.09
CA ASN A 58 -4.87 0.09 5.39
C ASN A 58 -5.52 1.06 6.39
N ALA A 59 -5.00 1.11 7.62
CA ALA A 59 -5.54 1.94 8.69
C ALA A 59 -5.52 3.44 8.37
N ILE A 60 -4.47 3.95 7.68
CA ILE A 60 -4.37 5.36 7.29
C ILE A 60 -5.48 5.74 6.31
N ALA A 61 -5.72 4.90 5.30
CA ALA A 61 -6.77 5.13 4.31
C ALA A 61 -8.17 5.11 4.95
N TYR A 62 -8.44 4.16 5.86
CA TYR A 62 -9.71 4.08 6.55
C TYR A 62 -9.92 5.20 7.57
N LEU A 63 -8.85 5.65 8.27
CA LEU A 63 -8.93 6.82 9.13
C LEU A 63 -9.29 8.05 8.31
N ALA A 64 -8.68 8.24 7.15
CA ALA A 64 -9.03 9.35 6.26
C ALA A 64 -10.47 9.22 5.73
N GLU A 65 -10.92 8.04 5.32
CA GLU A 65 -12.28 7.79 4.83
C GLU A 65 -13.35 8.12 5.89
N LEU A 66 -13.06 7.89 7.18
CA LEU A 66 -13.94 8.29 8.28
C LEU A 66 -14.31 9.77 8.25
N PHE A 67 -13.38 10.62 7.80
CA PHE A 67 -13.53 12.08 7.73
C PHE A 67 -13.93 12.59 6.33
N LYS A 68 -14.21 11.74 5.38
CA LYS A 68 -14.46 12.15 3.97
C LYS A 68 -15.59 13.14 3.80
N ALA A 69 -16.66 13.02 4.60
CA ALA A 69 -17.83 13.90 4.56
C ALA A 69 -17.76 15.02 5.62
N VAL A 70 -16.62 15.22 6.26
CA VAL A 70 -16.43 16.25 7.30
C VAL A 70 -15.69 17.44 6.71
N GLU A 71 -16.17 18.63 7.00
CA GLU A 71 -15.44 19.86 6.72
C GLU A 71 -14.25 19.95 7.69
N LEU A 72 -13.03 19.84 7.17
CA LEU A 72 -11.81 19.84 7.95
C LEU A 72 -11.19 21.23 7.99
N GLU A 73 -10.59 21.57 9.13
CA GLU A 73 -9.77 22.78 9.27
C GLU A 73 -8.62 22.77 8.24
N ASN A 74 -8.23 23.97 7.81
CA ASN A 74 -7.13 24.15 6.88
C ASN A 74 -5.76 24.16 7.60
N ASN A 75 -5.49 23.12 8.38
CA ASN A 75 -4.22 22.84 9.04
C ASN A 75 -3.55 21.60 8.44
N SER A 76 -2.36 21.25 8.92
CA SER A 76 -1.58 20.11 8.42
C SER A 76 -2.35 18.78 8.48
N ASP A 77 -3.10 18.56 9.56
CA ASP A 77 -3.86 17.33 9.78
C ASP A 77 -5.04 17.22 8.81
N GLY A 78 -5.82 18.30 8.69
CA GLY A 78 -6.94 18.35 7.75
C GLY A 78 -6.49 18.21 6.30
N GLN A 79 -5.35 18.80 5.94
CA GLN A 79 -4.77 18.69 4.61
C GLN A 79 -4.26 17.29 4.31
N LEU A 80 -3.64 16.61 5.28
CA LEU A 80 -3.20 15.23 5.14
C LEU A 80 -4.39 14.28 4.92
N ILE A 81 -5.47 14.43 5.69
CA ILE A 81 -6.69 13.64 5.52
C ILE A 81 -7.30 13.89 4.12
N LYS A 82 -7.38 15.15 3.68
CA LYS A 82 -7.85 15.50 2.33
C LYS A 82 -6.96 14.89 1.24
N PHE A 83 -5.63 14.95 1.43
CA PHE A 83 -4.68 14.35 0.49
C PHE A 83 -4.94 12.86 0.32
N VAL A 84 -5.01 12.13 1.44
CA VAL A 84 -5.27 10.68 1.40
C VAL A 84 -6.61 10.39 0.73
N ASN A 85 -7.69 11.10 1.10
CA ASN A 85 -9.03 10.87 0.52
C ASN A 85 -9.13 11.18 -0.97
N GLN A 86 -8.46 12.25 -1.44
CA GLN A 86 -8.61 12.74 -2.81
C GLN A 86 -7.65 12.07 -3.80
N LEU A 87 -6.44 11.74 -3.37
CA LEU A 87 -5.44 11.15 -4.26
C LEU A 87 -5.25 9.63 -4.09
N ILE A 88 -5.61 9.07 -2.93
CA ILE A 88 -5.40 7.64 -2.66
C ILE A 88 -6.76 6.96 -2.45
N GLY A 89 -7.53 7.42 -1.47
CA GLY A 89 -8.80 6.82 -1.06
C GLY A 89 -8.62 5.40 -0.55
N LEU A 90 -9.64 4.58 -0.78
CA LEU A 90 -9.61 3.14 -0.52
C LEU A 90 -9.19 2.33 -1.76
N ASP A 91 -8.86 3.02 -2.88
CA ASP A 91 -8.33 2.35 -4.06
C ASP A 91 -6.86 1.98 -3.85
N ILE A 92 -6.54 0.73 -4.13
CA ILE A 92 -5.20 0.18 -3.95
C ILE A 92 -4.33 0.23 -5.23
N HIS A 93 -4.87 0.74 -6.33
CA HIS A 93 -4.21 0.75 -7.65
C HIS A 93 -3.87 2.15 -8.16
N GLY A 94 -4.08 3.19 -7.34
CA GLY A 94 -3.73 4.57 -7.69
C GLY A 94 -4.65 5.22 -8.73
N LYS A 95 -5.88 4.74 -8.91
CA LYS A 95 -6.84 5.28 -9.89
C LYS A 95 -7.25 6.72 -9.61
N GLN A 96 -7.14 7.16 -8.35
CA GLN A 96 -7.44 8.52 -7.93
C GLN A 96 -6.21 9.44 -8.01
N PHE A 97 -5.02 8.88 -8.23
CA PHE A 97 -3.76 9.64 -8.24
C PHE A 97 -3.41 10.15 -9.66
N GLY A 98 -4.33 10.85 -10.30
CA GLY A 98 -4.17 11.29 -11.68
C GLY A 98 -4.03 10.09 -12.64
N ASP A 99 -3.10 10.16 -13.59
CA ASP A 99 -2.93 9.17 -14.64
C ASP A 99 -1.87 8.09 -14.31
N ILE A 100 -1.52 7.91 -13.01
CA ILE A 100 -0.46 6.97 -12.67
C ILE A 100 -0.86 5.50 -12.82
N ALA A 101 -2.14 5.17 -12.65
CA ALA A 101 -2.65 3.81 -12.68
C ALA A 101 -2.41 3.12 -14.03
N TYR A 102 -1.89 1.91 -14.00
CA TYR A 102 -1.72 1.03 -15.16
C TYR A 102 -1.50 -0.42 -14.72
N LYS A 103 -1.52 -1.33 -15.68
CA LYS A 103 -1.25 -2.76 -15.45
C LYS A 103 -0.34 -3.32 -16.54
N HIS A 104 0.35 -4.39 -16.22
CA HIS A 104 1.06 -5.26 -17.14
C HIS A 104 0.37 -6.63 -17.17
N ASP A 105 0.31 -7.28 -18.31
CA ASP A 105 -0.46 -8.54 -18.44
C ASP A 105 0.06 -9.65 -17.53
N PHE A 106 1.38 -9.80 -17.40
CA PHE A 106 2.00 -10.79 -16.52
C PHE A 106 2.21 -10.27 -15.08
N MET A 107 2.68 -9.04 -14.92
CA MET A 107 3.05 -8.50 -13.60
C MET A 107 1.85 -7.95 -12.80
N GLY A 108 0.68 -7.89 -13.42
CA GLY A 108 -0.50 -7.35 -12.77
C GLY A 108 -0.56 -5.81 -12.70
N PRO A 109 -1.46 -5.26 -11.90
CA PRO A 109 -1.64 -3.82 -11.75
C PRO A 109 -0.58 -3.18 -10.86
N MET A 110 -0.36 -1.88 -11.06
CA MET A 110 0.34 -1.05 -10.09
C MET A 110 -0.41 -1.04 -8.76
N THR A 111 0.32 -0.98 -7.64
CA THR A 111 -0.29 -0.79 -6.33
C THR A 111 0.18 0.52 -5.68
N VAL A 112 -0.68 1.15 -4.89
CA VAL A 112 -0.41 2.40 -4.18
C VAL A 112 -1.00 2.32 -2.78
N ALA A 113 -0.19 2.59 -1.77
CA ALA A 113 -0.63 2.57 -0.37
C ALA A 113 0.05 3.68 0.45
N PRO A 114 -0.68 4.42 1.28
CA PRO A 114 -0.08 5.25 2.33
C PRO A 114 0.50 4.33 3.41
N THR A 115 1.74 4.53 3.82
CA THR A 115 2.44 3.55 4.67
C THR A 115 2.86 4.08 6.02
N VAL A 116 3.33 5.32 6.09
CA VAL A 116 3.82 5.91 7.34
C VAL A 116 3.42 7.37 7.40
N ILE A 117 2.98 7.81 8.57
CA ILE A 117 2.80 9.21 8.91
C ILE A 117 3.77 9.53 10.04
N GLU A 118 4.61 10.52 9.83
CA GLU A 118 5.54 11.02 10.84
C GLU A 118 5.20 12.48 11.18
N ARG A 119 5.24 12.82 12.47
CA ARG A 119 5.04 14.17 12.96
C ARG A 119 6.34 14.70 13.56
N ASP A 120 6.75 15.86 13.10
CA ASP A 120 7.83 16.64 13.71
C ASP A 120 7.31 18.07 13.96
N GLY A 121 6.95 18.34 15.20
CA GLY A 121 6.25 19.57 15.57
C GLY A 121 4.95 19.77 14.78
N ASN A 122 4.87 20.82 13.99
CA ASN A 122 3.71 21.11 13.14
C ASN A 122 3.81 20.49 11.73
N ASN A 123 4.93 19.86 11.42
CA ASN A 123 5.11 19.22 10.11
C ASN A 123 4.62 17.79 10.15
N LEU A 124 3.89 17.40 9.12
CA LEU A 124 3.49 16.02 8.84
C LEU A 124 4.17 15.55 7.57
N THR A 125 4.73 14.36 7.63
CA THR A 125 5.29 13.66 6.47
C THR A 125 4.47 12.41 6.23
N LEU A 126 3.98 12.25 5.00
CA LEU A 126 3.31 11.03 4.55
C LEU A 126 4.22 10.29 3.58
N ALA A 127 4.56 9.05 3.91
CA ALA A 127 5.19 8.13 2.96
C ALA A 127 4.11 7.35 2.20
N VAL A 128 4.22 7.35 0.87
CA VAL A 128 3.36 6.56 -0.01
C VAL A 128 4.24 5.55 -0.74
N ASN A 129 3.93 4.27 -0.59
CA ASN A 129 4.59 3.20 -1.34
C ASN A 129 3.79 2.88 -2.60
N ALA A 130 4.48 2.84 -3.73
CA ALA A 130 3.90 2.43 -4.99
C ALA A 130 4.74 1.30 -5.60
N ARG A 131 4.11 0.19 -5.96
CA ARG A 131 4.75 -0.92 -6.68
C ARG A 131 4.32 -0.85 -8.13
N ARG A 132 5.30 -0.70 -9.01
CA ARG A 132 5.04 -0.52 -10.44
C ARG A 132 5.43 -1.76 -11.24
N PRO A 133 4.57 -2.23 -12.16
CA PRO A 133 4.97 -3.21 -13.14
C PRO A 133 5.76 -2.58 -14.29
N MET A 134 6.23 -3.38 -15.25
CA MET A 134 6.71 -2.91 -16.55
C MET A 134 5.60 -2.21 -17.35
N GLY A 135 5.96 -1.50 -18.41
CA GLY A 135 5.02 -0.92 -19.39
C GLY A 135 4.79 0.58 -19.29
N LYS A 136 5.38 1.25 -18.29
CA LYS A 136 5.38 2.74 -18.24
C LYS A 136 6.78 3.23 -17.93
N GLU A 137 7.28 4.18 -18.70
CA GLU A 137 8.60 4.77 -18.46
C GLU A 137 8.68 5.53 -17.15
N ALA A 138 9.85 5.50 -16.49
CA ALA A 138 10.05 6.11 -15.17
C ALA A 138 9.81 7.64 -15.21
N ASP A 139 10.29 8.31 -16.25
CA ASP A 139 10.14 9.76 -16.40
C ASP A 139 8.69 10.16 -16.66
N LEU A 140 7.94 9.38 -17.45
CA LEU A 140 6.51 9.60 -17.64
C LEU A 140 5.74 9.43 -16.35
N LEU A 141 6.02 8.36 -15.58
CA LEU A 141 5.39 8.14 -14.27
C LEU A 141 5.69 9.29 -13.31
N LYS A 142 6.94 9.74 -13.25
CA LYS A 142 7.35 10.89 -12.43
C LYS A 142 6.63 12.17 -12.83
N GLN A 143 6.50 12.42 -14.12
CA GLN A 143 5.75 13.57 -14.65
C GLN A 143 4.28 13.49 -14.23
N GLN A 144 3.64 12.34 -14.35
CA GLN A 144 2.23 12.14 -13.95
C GLN A 144 2.01 12.34 -12.45
N ILE A 145 2.92 11.80 -11.61
CA ILE A 145 2.90 12.06 -10.16
C ILE A 145 2.99 13.57 -9.88
N ASN A 146 3.97 14.25 -10.46
CA ASN A 146 4.17 15.68 -10.25
C ASN A 146 2.95 16.49 -10.72
N SER A 147 2.35 16.14 -11.85
CA SER A 147 1.16 16.81 -12.36
C SER A 147 -0.02 16.65 -11.40
N ALA A 148 -0.27 15.45 -10.88
CA ALA A 148 -1.33 15.19 -9.92
C ALA A 148 -1.11 15.98 -8.61
N LEU A 149 0.13 16.02 -8.11
CA LEU A 149 0.47 16.80 -6.91
C LEU A 149 0.31 18.30 -7.13
N THR A 150 0.72 18.81 -8.29
CA THR A 150 0.57 20.23 -8.65
C THR A 150 -0.90 20.61 -8.73
N GLN A 151 -1.71 19.79 -9.39
CA GLN A 151 -3.16 20.02 -9.48
C GLN A 151 -3.82 19.99 -8.11
N TRP A 152 -3.50 19.00 -7.28
CA TRP A 152 -4.05 18.88 -5.92
C TRP A 152 -3.69 20.09 -5.06
N GLN A 153 -2.43 20.58 -5.12
CA GLN A 153 -2.00 21.79 -4.42
C GLN A 153 -2.78 23.04 -4.86
N ALA A 154 -3.02 23.19 -6.16
CA ALA A 154 -3.79 24.30 -6.70
C ALA A 154 -5.25 24.26 -6.24
N ASP A 155 -5.89 23.10 -6.32
CA ASP A 155 -7.30 22.90 -5.96
C ASP A 155 -7.57 23.13 -4.46
N ASN A 156 -6.64 22.72 -3.62
CA ASN A 156 -6.75 22.83 -2.16
C ASN A 156 -6.08 24.09 -1.58
N LYS A 157 -5.42 24.91 -2.41
CA LYS A 157 -4.68 26.13 -2.01
C LYS A 157 -3.64 25.86 -0.92
N VAL A 158 -2.90 24.76 -1.09
CA VAL A 158 -1.82 24.34 -0.19
C VAL A 158 -0.50 24.24 -0.92
N THR A 159 0.59 24.23 -0.16
CA THR A 159 1.94 23.99 -0.69
C THR A 159 2.56 22.83 0.07
N LEU A 160 2.96 21.80 -0.66
CA LEU A 160 3.76 20.71 -0.10
C LEU A 160 5.21 21.17 0.01
N ALA A 161 5.73 21.25 1.24
CA ALA A 161 7.06 21.81 1.52
C ALA A 161 8.20 20.98 0.90
N ASN A 162 8.10 19.65 1.00
CA ASN A 162 9.09 18.73 0.45
C ASN A 162 8.38 17.57 -0.25
N VAL A 163 8.67 17.40 -1.53
CA VAL A 163 8.21 16.24 -2.30
C VAL A 163 9.43 15.46 -2.78
N LYS A 164 9.58 14.24 -2.30
CA LYS A 164 10.65 13.35 -2.75
C LYS A 164 10.03 12.15 -3.44
N THR A 165 10.32 11.98 -4.71
CA THR A 165 9.87 10.84 -5.53
C THR A 165 11.06 10.03 -5.98
N THR A 166 11.08 8.75 -5.59
CA THR A 166 12.07 7.76 -6.05
C THR A 166 11.37 6.69 -6.86
N ILE A 167 11.80 6.47 -8.08
CA ILE A 167 11.19 5.49 -8.99
C ILE A 167 12.22 4.41 -9.30
N GLY A 168 11.95 3.20 -8.79
CA GLY A 168 12.74 2.00 -9.07
C GLY A 168 12.40 1.41 -10.45
N THR A 169 13.31 0.57 -10.95
CA THR A 169 13.10 -0.18 -12.18
C THR A 169 12.52 -1.56 -11.84
N PRO A 170 11.35 -1.94 -12.39
CA PRO A 170 10.87 -3.30 -12.28
C PRO A 170 11.76 -4.23 -13.10
N MET A 171 11.77 -5.51 -12.75
CA MET A 171 12.54 -6.54 -13.44
C MET A 171 11.59 -7.57 -14.04
N LEU A 172 11.78 -7.86 -15.32
CA LEU A 172 11.15 -8.95 -16.03
C LEU A 172 12.21 -9.57 -16.95
N LEU A 173 12.35 -10.88 -16.91
CA LEU A 173 13.18 -11.63 -17.84
C LEU A 173 12.28 -12.21 -18.95
N ASP A 174 12.47 -11.71 -20.17
CA ASP A 174 11.70 -12.16 -21.34
C ASP A 174 12.20 -13.52 -21.86
N ASP A 175 13.48 -13.83 -21.70
CA ASP A 175 14.09 -15.10 -22.09
C ASP A 175 14.99 -15.64 -20.97
N ALA A 176 14.48 -16.63 -20.26
CA ALA A 176 15.19 -17.28 -19.17
C ALA A 176 15.11 -18.81 -19.28
N PRO A 177 15.89 -19.44 -20.22
CA PRO A 177 15.82 -20.89 -20.44
C PRO A 177 16.09 -21.73 -19.18
N HIS A 178 16.89 -21.20 -18.24
CA HIS A 178 17.12 -21.83 -16.93
C HIS A 178 15.89 -21.76 -16.01
N ALA A 179 15.03 -20.76 -16.16
CA ALA A 179 13.80 -20.66 -15.38
C ALA A 179 12.84 -21.81 -15.71
N GLN A 180 12.77 -22.23 -16.99
CA GLN A 180 11.98 -23.39 -17.35
C GLN A 180 12.43 -24.67 -16.64
N LYS A 181 13.75 -24.87 -16.48
CA LYS A 181 14.28 -26.02 -15.72
C LYS A 181 13.87 -25.97 -14.25
N LEU A 182 13.86 -24.77 -13.65
CA LEU A 182 13.40 -24.59 -12.28
C LEU A 182 11.90 -24.87 -12.14
N LEU A 183 11.09 -24.46 -13.10
CA LEU A 183 9.67 -24.78 -13.15
C LEU A 183 9.43 -26.29 -13.28
N ASP A 184 10.18 -26.97 -14.15
CA ASP A 184 10.10 -28.44 -14.32
C ASP A 184 10.48 -29.18 -13.03
N ILE A 185 11.51 -28.70 -12.30
CA ILE A 185 11.90 -29.23 -10.99
C ILE A 185 10.75 -29.00 -9.98
N PHE A 186 10.19 -27.81 -9.93
CA PHE A 186 9.06 -27.51 -9.06
C PHE A 186 7.88 -28.45 -9.30
N LYS A 187 7.47 -28.61 -10.56
CA LYS A 187 6.39 -29.53 -10.95
C LYS A 187 6.68 -30.98 -10.55
N HIS A 188 7.93 -31.41 -10.69
CA HIS A 188 8.35 -32.76 -10.31
C HIS A 188 8.18 -33.03 -8.81
N PHE A 189 8.70 -32.12 -7.97
CA PHE A 189 8.71 -32.33 -6.52
C PHE A 189 7.36 -32.00 -5.84
N THR A 190 6.59 -31.07 -6.36
CA THR A 190 5.28 -30.71 -5.80
C THR A 190 4.13 -31.55 -6.36
N GLY A 191 4.32 -32.14 -7.54
CA GLY A 191 3.25 -32.82 -8.29
C GLY A 191 2.27 -31.87 -8.98
N ASP A 192 2.43 -30.55 -8.83
CA ASP A 192 1.58 -29.51 -9.42
C ASP A 192 1.96 -29.29 -10.89
N GLN A 193 1.28 -30.01 -11.79
CA GLN A 193 1.53 -29.92 -13.22
C GLN A 193 1.02 -28.62 -13.86
N ASP A 194 0.10 -27.92 -13.19
CA ASP A 194 -0.48 -26.66 -13.65
C ASP A 194 0.33 -25.44 -13.18
N ALA A 195 1.38 -25.64 -12.36
CA ALA A 195 2.25 -24.56 -11.91
C ALA A 195 2.85 -23.79 -13.09
N ASP A 196 2.97 -22.49 -12.95
CA ASP A 196 3.55 -21.58 -13.93
C ASP A 196 4.39 -20.51 -13.23
N PHE A 197 5.09 -19.70 -14.03
CA PHE A 197 5.83 -18.55 -13.51
C PHE A 197 4.88 -17.58 -12.81
N VAL A 198 5.35 -17.00 -11.70
CA VAL A 198 4.61 -16.00 -10.95
C VAL A 198 5.39 -14.69 -10.89
N SER A 199 4.67 -13.59 -10.93
CA SER A 199 5.23 -12.28 -10.64
C SER A 199 5.05 -11.96 -9.16
N ILE A 200 6.08 -11.39 -8.54
CA ILE A 200 5.98 -10.88 -7.18
C ILE A 200 6.18 -9.36 -7.19
N GLY A 201 5.40 -8.63 -6.41
CA GLY A 201 5.52 -7.18 -6.31
C GLY A 201 6.69 -6.69 -5.45
N GLY A 202 7.44 -7.61 -4.83
CA GLY A 202 8.64 -7.34 -4.04
C GLY A 202 9.92 -7.33 -4.88
N GLY A 203 10.94 -6.63 -4.40
CA GLY A 203 12.28 -6.73 -4.98
C GLY A 203 13.07 -7.87 -4.32
N THR A 204 13.81 -8.62 -5.12
CA THR A 204 14.73 -9.65 -4.64
C THR A 204 16.18 -9.34 -5.04
N ASN A 205 17.13 -10.04 -4.45
CA ASN A 205 18.54 -9.92 -4.83
C ASN A 205 18.82 -10.43 -6.26
N ALA A 206 17.89 -11.18 -6.87
CA ALA A 206 18.00 -11.60 -8.26
C ALA A 206 18.21 -10.42 -9.21
N LYS A 207 17.59 -9.25 -8.92
CA LYS A 207 17.77 -8.03 -9.73
C LYS A 207 19.19 -7.46 -9.79
N LEU A 208 20.11 -7.97 -8.96
CA LEU A 208 21.51 -7.57 -8.95
C LEU A 208 22.38 -8.37 -9.95
N PHE A 209 21.81 -9.39 -10.56
CA PHE A 209 22.50 -10.29 -11.47
C PHE A 209 21.77 -10.36 -12.80
N ASP A 210 22.52 -10.35 -13.88
CA ASP A 210 21.98 -10.61 -15.22
C ASP A 210 21.48 -12.07 -15.28
N ASN A 211 20.31 -12.27 -15.89
CA ASN A 211 19.71 -13.59 -16.07
C ASN A 211 19.40 -14.36 -14.78
N ALA A 212 19.16 -13.70 -13.66
CA ALA A 212 18.77 -14.36 -12.42
C ALA A 212 17.25 -14.31 -12.22
N VAL A 213 16.70 -15.36 -11.61
CA VAL A 213 15.31 -15.45 -11.16
C VAL A 213 15.27 -15.84 -9.69
N SER A 214 14.18 -15.53 -9.00
CA SER A 214 13.92 -16.04 -7.65
C SER A 214 13.23 -17.39 -7.72
N PHE A 215 13.64 -18.31 -6.83
CA PHE A 215 13.09 -19.65 -6.73
C PHE A 215 12.97 -20.10 -5.29
N GLY A 216 11.80 -20.64 -4.87
CA GLY A 216 11.55 -21.06 -3.49
C GLY A 216 11.69 -19.92 -2.47
N PRO A 217 11.55 -20.17 -1.16
CA PRO A 217 10.84 -21.27 -0.50
C PRO A 217 9.31 -21.03 -0.38
N SER A 218 8.80 -19.84 -0.77
CA SER A 218 7.37 -19.54 -0.70
C SER A 218 6.59 -20.33 -1.75
N MET A 219 5.51 -20.96 -1.32
CA MET A 219 4.66 -21.78 -2.20
C MET A 219 3.47 -20.97 -2.69
N PRO A 220 3.12 -21.02 -4.01
CA PRO A 220 1.93 -20.41 -4.56
C PRO A 220 0.66 -20.85 -3.81
N GLY A 221 -0.26 -19.91 -3.58
CA GLY A 221 -1.51 -20.20 -2.88
C GLY A 221 -1.41 -20.44 -1.37
N LYS A 222 -0.20 -20.39 -0.79
CA LYS A 222 0.00 -20.42 0.66
C LYS A 222 0.18 -19.00 1.20
N ARG A 223 -0.20 -18.80 2.47
CA ARG A 223 -0.03 -17.49 3.12
C ARG A 223 1.46 -17.14 3.18
N TYR A 224 1.79 -15.98 2.64
CA TYR A 224 3.12 -15.39 2.81
C TYR A 224 3.21 -14.73 4.20
N THR A 225 4.22 -15.10 4.97
CA THR A 225 4.44 -14.60 6.33
C THR A 225 5.77 -13.84 6.49
N GLY A 226 6.52 -13.67 5.40
CA GLY A 226 7.76 -12.89 5.41
C GLY A 226 7.53 -11.43 5.81
N HIS A 227 8.46 -10.85 6.56
CA HIS A 227 8.40 -9.49 7.11
C HIS A 227 7.24 -9.26 8.08
N SER A 228 6.67 -10.30 8.66
CA SER A 228 5.65 -10.22 9.71
C SER A 228 6.23 -10.55 11.08
N GLU A 229 5.52 -10.13 12.13
CA GLU A 229 5.88 -10.41 13.52
C GLU A 229 6.03 -11.92 13.81
N HIS A 230 5.28 -12.74 13.07
CA HIS A 230 5.29 -14.20 13.17
C HIS A 230 5.68 -14.83 11.82
N GLU A 231 6.89 -14.52 11.35
CA GLU A 231 7.44 -15.14 10.14
C GLU A 231 7.76 -16.62 10.40
N PHE A 232 7.26 -17.50 9.56
CA PHE A 232 7.52 -18.94 9.65
C PHE A 232 7.50 -19.62 8.28
N ILE A 233 8.09 -20.81 8.21
CA ILE A 233 7.91 -21.80 7.14
C ILE A 233 7.34 -23.08 7.76
N THR A 234 6.40 -23.73 7.09
CA THR A 234 5.88 -25.01 7.57
C THR A 234 6.92 -26.14 7.39
N LEU A 235 6.85 -27.19 8.21
CA LEU A 235 7.74 -28.36 8.04
C LEU A 235 7.57 -29.02 6.67
N GLU A 236 6.35 -29.02 6.12
CA GLU A 236 6.08 -29.51 4.77
C GLU A 236 6.81 -28.69 3.71
N GLN A 237 6.71 -27.35 3.78
CA GLN A 237 7.42 -26.46 2.87
C GLN A 237 8.95 -26.58 3.03
N LEU A 238 9.43 -26.71 4.26
CA LEU A 238 10.85 -26.91 4.51
C LEU A 238 11.35 -28.22 3.87
N ALA A 239 10.59 -29.30 4.01
CA ALA A 239 10.96 -30.59 3.43
C ALA A 239 10.98 -30.57 1.90
N LEU A 240 10.09 -29.78 1.26
CA LEU A 240 10.10 -29.61 -0.20
C LEU A 240 11.28 -28.77 -0.72
N ASN A 241 11.92 -27.98 0.14
CA ASN A 241 13.04 -27.12 -0.22
C ASN A 241 14.41 -27.71 0.14
N LEU A 242 14.46 -28.92 0.70
CA LEU A 242 15.69 -29.67 1.02
C LEU A 242 15.97 -30.75 -0.04
#